data_00a023beaa5a586f2b9128589e16f3c2
#
_entry.id   00a023beaa5a586f2b9128589e16f3c2
#
_cell.length_a   1.000
_cell.length_b   1.000
_cell.length_c   1.000
_cell.angle_alpha   90.00
_cell.angle_beta   90.00
_cell.angle_gamma   90.00
#
_symmetry.space_group_name_H-M   'P 1'
#
loop_
_entity.id
_entity.type
_entity.pdbx_description
1 polymer ?
#
loop_
_entity_poly.entity_id
_entity_poly.type
_entity_poly.pdbx_seq_one_letter_code
_entity_poly.pdbx_strand_id
1 'polypeptide(L)'
;MKFFKLSLALLLFSINTQAQHILITYYSKTAHTQSLAEEVAKGAQSIPGVQVKLKRIDQTTTKDLLDADAIIVGSPVYNANLAPELVQFMSTWPFDGNPLKDKIGAAFVTAGGISAGEELAQLNILQSMLVFGMIIVGGDDWTSAFGASAITNEGVFKTAQLDKIFLQKGFSLGKRIATMTKKIK
;
A
#
# COMPACT_ATOMS: atom_id res chain seq x y z
N MET A 1 -54.04 22.37 -34.98
CA MET A 1 -52.70 22.53 -34.37
C MET A 1 -52.48 21.33 -33.45
N LYS A 2 -51.66 20.36 -33.87
CA LYS A 2 -51.32 19.17 -33.06
C LYS A 2 -50.01 19.45 -32.34
N PHE A 3 -50.04 19.56 -31.02
CA PHE A 3 -48.84 19.69 -30.20
C PHE A 3 -48.15 18.31 -30.08
N PHE A 4 -46.93 18.19 -30.63
CA PHE A 4 -46.07 17.03 -30.53
C PHE A 4 -45.34 17.15 -29.19
N LYS A 5 -45.67 16.32 -28.19
CA LYS A 5 -44.94 16.23 -26.93
C LYS A 5 -43.69 15.39 -27.16
N LEU A 6 -42.54 16.05 -27.20
CA LEU A 6 -41.24 15.41 -27.27
C LEU A 6 -40.86 14.96 -25.85
N SER A 7 -41.02 13.67 -25.54
CA SER A 7 -40.55 13.06 -24.29
C SER A 7 -39.04 12.80 -24.39
N LEU A 8 -38.24 13.63 -23.72
CA LEU A 8 -36.81 13.43 -23.57
C LEU A 8 -36.57 12.35 -22.48
N ALA A 9 -36.33 11.11 -22.91
CA ALA A 9 -35.94 10.03 -22.01
C ALA A 9 -34.47 10.24 -21.63
N LEU A 10 -34.21 10.67 -20.38
CA LEU A 10 -32.89 10.73 -19.80
C LEU A 10 -32.41 9.29 -19.52
N LEU A 11 -31.57 8.72 -20.37
CA LEU A 11 -30.85 7.48 -20.11
C LEU A 11 -29.78 7.77 -19.06
N LEU A 12 -30.08 7.48 -17.79
CA LEU A 12 -29.08 7.42 -16.72
C LEU A 12 -28.21 6.20 -16.97
N PHE A 13 -27.06 6.40 -17.62
CA PHE A 13 -25.98 5.42 -17.60
C PHE A 13 -25.43 5.35 -16.19
N SER A 14 -25.87 4.37 -15.42
CA SER A 14 -25.19 3.99 -14.18
C SER A 14 -23.81 3.44 -14.55
N ILE A 15 -22.78 4.27 -14.46
CA ILE A 15 -21.40 3.80 -14.51
C ILE A 15 -21.19 2.98 -13.24
N ASN A 16 -21.31 1.66 -13.39
CA ASN A 16 -21.04 0.72 -12.32
C ASN A 16 -19.50 0.66 -12.13
N THR A 17 -18.95 1.66 -11.44
CA THR A 17 -17.52 1.67 -11.09
C THR A 17 -17.32 0.63 -10.00
N GLN A 18 -16.80 -0.53 -10.39
CA GLN A 18 -16.38 -1.55 -9.41
C GLN A 18 -15.38 -0.93 -8.44
N ALA A 19 -15.63 -1.12 -7.14
CA ALA A 19 -14.73 -0.60 -6.11
C ALA A 19 -13.35 -1.22 -6.25
N GLN A 20 -12.30 -0.39 -6.16
CA GLN A 20 -10.92 -0.86 -6.18
C GLN A 20 -10.53 -1.39 -4.81
N HIS A 21 -9.94 -2.56 -4.75
CA HIS A 21 -9.52 -3.23 -3.51
C HIS A 21 -8.03 -3.04 -3.25
N ILE A 22 -7.68 -2.42 -2.14
CA ILE A 22 -6.30 -2.24 -1.71
C ILE A 22 -6.06 -3.05 -0.44
N LEU A 23 -5.11 -3.96 -0.51
CA LEU A 23 -4.60 -4.69 0.64
C LEU A 23 -3.37 -3.97 1.18
N ILE A 24 -3.39 -3.61 2.47
CA ILE A 24 -2.24 -3.16 3.22
C ILE A 24 -1.92 -4.24 4.23
N THR A 25 -0.76 -4.87 4.09
CA THR A 25 -0.35 -5.94 4.99
C THR A 25 1.02 -5.66 5.59
N TYR A 26 1.22 -5.97 6.86
CA TYR A 26 2.43 -5.59 7.56
C TYR A 26 2.79 -6.54 8.70
N TYR A 27 4.09 -6.57 9.03
CA TYR A 27 4.58 -7.08 10.30
C TYR A 27 4.93 -5.92 11.24
N SER A 28 4.62 -6.06 12.52
CA SER A 28 4.98 -5.07 13.55
C SER A 28 5.15 -5.74 14.91
N LYS A 29 6.28 -5.47 15.57
CA LYS A 29 6.58 -5.96 16.91
C LYS A 29 6.30 -4.89 17.99
N THR A 30 6.60 -3.63 17.70
CA THR A 30 6.56 -2.51 18.66
C THR A 30 5.54 -1.43 18.29
N ALA A 31 4.56 -1.75 17.47
CA ALA A 31 3.50 -0.88 16.96
C ALA A 31 3.92 0.27 16.02
N HIS A 32 5.20 0.61 15.84
CA HIS A 32 5.60 1.70 14.94
C HIS A 32 5.22 1.41 13.48
N THR A 33 5.52 0.20 12.97
CA THR A 33 5.11 -0.18 11.61
C THR A 33 3.59 -0.23 11.47
N GLN A 34 2.88 -0.62 12.52
CA GLN A 34 1.42 -0.56 12.57
C GLN A 34 0.91 0.87 12.44
N SER A 35 1.46 1.82 13.21
CA SER A 35 1.06 3.23 13.15
C SER A 35 1.27 3.82 11.74
N LEU A 36 2.38 3.46 11.08
CA LEU A 36 2.61 3.88 9.70
C LEU A 36 1.62 3.22 8.73
N ALA A 37 1.29 1.92 8.93
CA ALA A 37 0.31 1.20 8.12
C ALA A 37 -1.10 1.82 8.23
N GLU A 38 -1.47 2.28 9.41
CA GLU A 38 -2.75 2.97 9.66
C GLU A 38 -2.83 4.30 8.88
N GLU A 39 -1.73 5.06 8.79
CA GLU A 39 -1.69 6.28 7.99
C GLU A 39 -1.71 5.99 6.48
N VAL A 40 -1.02 4.93 6.02
CA VAL A 40 -1.14 4.46 4.63
C VAL A 40 -2.60 4.10 4.32
N ALA A 41 -3.29 3.43 5.25
CA ALA A 41 -4.70 3.08 5.09
C ALA A 41 -5.61 4.31 5.01
N LYS A 42 -5.41 5.31 5.88
CA LYS A 42 -6.14 6.58 5.84
C LYS A 42 -5.95 7.31 4.51
N GLY A 43 -4.70 7.34 4.01
CA GLY A 43 -4.38 7.92 2.71
C GLY A 43 -5.11 7.24 1.56
N ALA A 44 -5.12 5.92 1.52
CA ALA A 44 -5.83 5.15 0.51
C ALA A 44 -7.36 5.34 0.61
N GLN A 45 -7.92 5.33 1.81
CA GLN A 45 -9.35 5.55 2.07
C GLN A 45 -9.82 6.96 1.70
N SER A 46 -8.91 7.94 1.61
CA SER A 46 -9.25 9.30 1.19
C SER A 46 -9.69 9.40 -0.28
N ILE A 47 -9.48 8.36 -1.08
CA ILE A 47 -9.86 8.31 -2.49
C ILE A 47 -11.23 7.63 -2.63
N PRO A 48 -12.25 8.32 -3.17
CA PRO A 48 -13.58 7.75 -3.35
C PRO A 48 -13.58 6.50 -4.25
N GLY A 49 -14.39 5.50 -3.90
CA GLY A 49 -14.53 4.25 -4.65
C GLY A 49 -13.42 3.24 -4.41
N VAL A 50 -12.64 3.42 -3.35
CA VAL A 50 -11.59 2.48 -2.91
C VAL A 50 -12.04 1.78 -1.63
N GLN A 51 -11.85 0.47 -1.57
CA GLN A 51 -12.01 -0.35 -0.35
C GLN A 51 -10.63 -0.78 0.14
N VAL A 52 -10.35 -0.55 1.40
CA VAL A 52 -9.06 -0.86 2.02
C VAL A 52 -9.21 -1.97 3.05
N LYS A 53 -8.40 -3.00 2.90
CA LYS A 53 -8.17 -4.03 3.92
C LYS A 53 -6.80 -3.77 4.56
N LEU A 54 -6.78 -3.48 5.86
CA LEU A 54 -5.56 -3.36 6.65
C LEU A 54 -5.43 -4.60 7.54
N LYS A 55 -4.37 -5.38 7.35
CA LYS A 55 -4.15 -6.64 8.06
C LYS A 55 -2.69 -6.83 8.46
N ARG A 56 -2.47 -7.49 9.59
CA ARG A 56 -1.16 -8.08 9.90
C ARG A 56 -0.91 -9.28 8.98
N ILE A 57 0.36 -9.62 8.75
CA ILE A 57 0.72 -10.76 7.88
C ILE A 57 0.15 -12.10 8.37
N ASP A 58 0.04 -12.30 9.69
CA ASP A 58 -0.54 -13.49 10.32
C ASP A 58 -2.07 -13.62 10.14
N GLN A 59 -2.73 -12.56 9.70
CA GLN A 59 -4.16 -12.49 9.40
C GLN A 59 -4.45 -12.39 7.90
N THR A 60 -3.40 -12.23 7.08
CA THR A 60 -3.53 -12.09 5.64
C THR A 60 -3.58 -13.46 4.97
N THR A 61 -4.61 -13.68 4.16
CA THR A 61 -4.84 -14.93 3.45
C THR A 61 -4.47 -14.82 1.97
N THR A 62 -4.25 -15.96 1.30
CA THR A 62 -4.09 -15.99 -0.16
C THR A 62 -5.27 -15.32 -0.87
N LYS A 63 -6.50 -15.49 -0.36
CA LYS A 63 -7.68 -14.83 -0.92
C LYS A 63 -7.57 -13.30 -0.85
N ASP A 64 -7.01 -12.73 0.21
CA ASP A 64 -6.83 -11.28 0.30
C ASP A 64 -5.84 -10.76 -0.75
N LEU A 65 -4.77 -11.53 -1.05
CA LEU A 65 -3.82 -11.21 -2.11
C LEU A 65 -4.47 -11.28 -3.50
N LEU A 66 -5.29 -12.30 -3.74
CA LEU A 66 -5.97 -12.51 -5.02
C LEU A 66 -7.06 -11.47 -5.30
N ASP A 67 -7.83 -11.09 -4.27
CA ASP A 67 -8.91 -10.11 -4.38
C ASP A 67 -8.39 -8.68 -4.57
N ALA A 68 -7.16 -8.38 -4.13
CA ALA A 68 -6.61 -7.02 -4.19
C ALA A 68 -6.25 -6.59 -5.61
N ASP A 69 -6.47 -5.33 -5.94
CA ASP A 69 -5.98 -4.64 -7.13
C ASP A 69 -4.60 -4.02 -6.88
N ALA A 70 -4.33 -3.66 -5.62
CA ALA A 70 -3.03 -3.18 -5.15
C ALA A 70 -2.68 -3.82 -3.81
N ILE A 71 -1.38 -4.09 -3.59
CA ILE A 71 -0.85 -4.66 -2.36
C ILE A 71 0.28 -3.75 -1.86
N ILE A 72 0.11 -3.21 -0.65
CA ILE A 72 1.11 -2.39 0.02
C ILE A 72 1.65 -3.17 1.21
N VAL A 73 2.97 -3.39 1.26
CA VAL A 73 3.62 -4.23 2.27
C VAL A 73 4.48 -3.42 3.20
N GLY A 74 4.37 -3.69 4.51
CA GLY A 74 5.12 -3.01 5.55
C GLY A 74 5.98 -3.91 6.42
N SER A 75 7.22 -3.46 6.72
CA SER A 75 8.19 -4.15 7.59
C SER A 75 8.91 -3.20 8.53
N PRO A 76 9.22 -3.61 9.77
CA PRO A 76 10.35 -3.02 10.46
C PRO A 76 11.66 -3.45 9.78
N VAL A 77 12.71 -2.62 9.94
CA VAL A 77 14.06 -2.94 9.48
C VAL A 77 14.84 -3.57 10.63
N TYR A 78 15.36 -4.77 10.41
CA TYR A 78 16.22 -5.50 11.33
C TYR A 78 17.58 -5.79 10.68
N ASN A 79 18.66 -5.20 11.22
CA ASN A 79 20.01 -5.37 10.68
C ASN A 79 20.10 -5.08 9.18
N ALA A 80 19.52 -3.95 8.75
CA ALA A 80 19.40 -3.51 7.35
C ALA A 80 18.59 -4.47 6.44
N ASN A 81 17.83 -5.40 7.00
CA ASN A 81 16.99 -6.35 6.26
C ASN A 81 15.52 -6.26 6.69
N LEU A 82 14.67 -6.97 5.97
CA LEU A 82 13.27 -7.20 6.35
C LEU A 82 13.18 -8.06 7.61
N ALA A 83 12.08 -7.92 8.34
CA ALA A 83 11.74 -8.89 9.36
C ALA A 83 11.64 -10.30 8.78
N PRO A 84 12.26 -11.32 9.40
CA PRO A 84 12.22 -12.71 8.91
C PRO A 84 10.78 -13.21 8.69
N GLU A 85 9.86 -12.80 9.54
CA GLU A 85 8.44 -13.14 9.45
C GLU A 85 7.82 -12.62 8.15
N LEU A 86 8.22 -11.42 7.69
CA LEU A 86 7.73 -10.89 6.42
C LEU A 86 8.31 -11.66 5.24
N VAL A 87 9.61 -12.00 5.27
CA VAL A 87 10.25 -12.80 4.22
C VAL A 87 9.53 -14.15 4.09
N GLN A 88 9.29 -14.81 5.22
CA GLN A 88 8.54 -16.07 5.26
C GLN A 88 7.13 -15.90 4.69
N PHE A 89 6.40 -14.86 5.08
CA PHE A 89 5.07 -14.57 4.54
C PHE A 89 5.08 -14.38 3.02
N MET A 90 6.01 -13.57 2.48
CA MET A 90 6.09 -13.34 1.04
C MET A 90 6.48 -14.61 0.27
N SER A 91 7.23 -15.55 0.88
CA SER A 91 7.55 -16.83 0.26
C SER A 91 6.35 -17.77 0.08
N THR A 92 5.25 -17.50 0.78
CA THR A 92 3.98 -18.27 0.64
C THR A 92 3.02 -17.69 -0.41
N TRP A 93 3.39 -16.58 -1.07
CA TRP A 93 2.51 -15.95 -2.04
C TRP A 93 2.26 -16.86 -3.25
N PRO A 94 1.06 -16.84 -3.84
CA PRO A 94 0.71 -17.70 -4.97
C PRO A 94 1.52 -17.30 -6.22
N PHE A 95 2.28 -18.27 -6.77
CA PHE A 95 3.17 -18.05 -7.90
C PHE A 95 2.64 -18.68 -9.20
N ASP A 96 2.09 -19.89 -9.12
CA ASP A 96 1.66 -20.64 -10.29
C ASP A 96 0.52 -19.93 -11.05
N GLY A 97 0.70 -19.75 -12.35
CA GLY A 97 -0.26 -19.05 -13.18
C GLY A 97 -0.18 -17.52 -13.09
N ASN A 98 0.79 -16.98 -12.37
CA ASN A 98 1.03 -15.53 -12.21
C ASN A 98 -0.20 -14.73 -11.72
N PRO A 99 -0.90 -15.15 -10.66
CA PRO A 99 -2.17 -14.53 -10.27
C PRO A 99 -2.03 -13.11 -9.70
N LEU A 100 -0.82 -12.66 -9.39
CA LEU A 100 -0.53 -11.31 -8.90
C LEU A 100 0.00 -10.37 -10.00
N LYS A 101 0.15 -10.89 -11.23
CA LYS A 101 0.61 -10.10 -12.35
C LYS A 101 -0.30 -8.88 -12.59
N ASP A 102 0.34 -7.76 -12.92
CA ASP A 102 -0.30 -6.46 -13.22
C ASP A 102 -1.04 -5.81 -12.04
N LYS A 103 -1.00 -6.39 -10.83
CA LYS A 103 -1.42 -5.69 -9.60
C LYS A 103 -0.38 -4.64 -9.21
N ILE A 104 -0.83 -3.53 -8.62
CA ILE A 104 0.09 -2.50 -8.10
C ILE A 104 0.75 -2.99 -6.81
N GLY A 105 2.07 -2.81 -6.72
CA GLY A 105 2.90 -3.10 -5.55
C GLY A 105 3.56 -1.85 -4.98
N ALA A 106 3.59 -1.72 -3.65
CA ALA A 106 4.30 -0.65 -2.96
C ALA A 106 4.82 -1.12 -1.59
N ALA A 107 5.78 -0.39 -1.04
CA ALA A 107 6.44 -0.72 0.22
C ALA A 107 6.42 0.44 1.22
N PHE A 108 6.41 0.11 2.51
CA PHE A 108 6.75 1.06 3.58
C PHE A 108 7.53 0.35 4.68
N VAL A 109 8.39 1.08 5.39
CA VAL A 109 9.24 0.49 6.45
C VAL A 109 9.37 1.42 7.65
N THR A 110 9.77 0.85 8.79
CA THR A 110 10.22 1.61 9.96
C THR A 110 11.61 1.14 10.36
N ALA A 111 12.54 2.07 10.56
CA ALA A 111 13.91 1.80 10.95
C ALA A 111 14.27 2.48 12.28
N GLY A 112 15.26 1.95 12.99
CA GLY A 112 15.75 2.54 14.24
C GLY A 112 16.47 3.87 14.02
N GLY A 113 17.20 4.03 12.93
CA GLY A 113 18.02 5.19 12.62
C GLY A 113 17.99 5.54 11.13
N ILE A 114 18.45 6.76 10.82
CA ILE A 114 18.68 7.23 9.45
C ILE A 114 19.83 6.43 8.85
N SER A 115 19.73 6.06 7.58
CA SER A 115 20.72 5.21 6.88
C SER A 115 20.94 3.84 7.56
N ALA A 116 19.92 3.32 8.25
CA ALA A 116 19.97 2.02 8.91
C ALA A 116 19.41 0.88 8.02
N GLY A 117 19.30 1.10 6.71
CA GLY A 117 18.87 0.12 5.73
C GLY A 117 17.38 0.22 5.33
N GLU A 118 16.72 1.34 5.60
CA GLU A 118 15.31 1.56 5.26
C GLU A 118 15.05 1.43 3.76
N GLU A 119 15.86 2.07 2.92
CA GLU A 119 15.69 2.01 1.46
C GLU A 119 16.01 0.62 0.93
N LEU A 120 17.04 -0.05 1.48
CA LEU A 120 17.38 -1.42 1.10
C LEU A 120 16.23 -2.38 1.42
N ALA A 121 15.61 -2.24 2.59
CA ALA A 121 14.46 -3.04 2.98
C ALA A 121 13.24 -2.78 2.07
N GLN A 122 12.97 -1.52 1.71
CA GLN A 122 11.93 -1.19 0.73
C GLN A 122 12.21 -1.85 -0.63
N LEU A 123 13.44 -1.72 -1.13
CA LEU A 123 13.84 -2.36 -2.41
C LEU A 123 13.68 -3.88 -2.37
N ASN A 124 14.00 -4.54 -1.26
CA ASN A 124 13.82 -5.98 -1.13
C ASN A 124 12.33 -6.39 -1.26
N ILE A 125 11.40 -5.62 -0.68
CA ILE A 125 9.96 -5.85 -0.87
C ILE A 125 9.59 -5.66 -2.34
N LEU A 126 10.00 -4.55 -2.95
CA LEU A 126 9.66 -4.19 -4.32
C LEU A 126 10.23 -5.19 -5.34
N GLN A 127 11.48 -5.65 -5.14
CA GLN A 127 12.09 -6.69 -5.98
C GLN A 127 11.32 -8.02 -5.91
N SER A 128 10.91 -8.42 -4.70
CA SER A 128 10.07 -9.61 -4.55
C SER A 128 8.75 -9.47 -5.32
N MET A 129 8.10 -8.31 -5.26
CA MET A 129 6.86 -8.04 -5.99
C MET A 129 7.06 -8.07 -7.52
N LEU A 130 8.22 -7.59 -8.02
CA LEU A 130 8.56 -7.67 -9.45
C LEU A 130 8.65 -9.12 -9.95
N VAL A 131 9.14 -10.05 -9.12
CA VAL A 131 9.17 -11.49 -9.45
C VAL A 131 7.75 -12.05 -9.66
N PHE A 132 6.76 -11.52 -8.95
CA PHE A 132 5.33 -11.86 -9.14
C PHE A 132 4.68 -11.10 -10.32
N GLY A 133 5.43 -10.33 -11.10
CA GLY A 133 4.93 -9.58 -12.26
C GLY A 133 4.11 -8.34 -11.89
N MET A 134 4.24 -7.83 -10.66
CA MET A 134 3.51 -6.66 -10.20
C MET A 134 4.09 -5.35 -10.76
N ILE A 135 3.26 -4.33 -10.86
CA ILE A 135 3.63 -2.97 -11.27
C ILE A 135 4.03 -2.18 -10.02
N ILE A 136 5.30 -1.81 -9.93
CA ILE A 136 5.82 -1.12 -8.76
C ILE A 136 5.56 0.38 -8.82
N VAL A 137 5.03 0.93 -7.72
CA VAL A 137 4.78 2.36 -7.55
C VAL A 137 5.42 2.83 -6.23
N GLY A 138 6.28 3.83 -6.32
CA GLY A 138 6.92 4.47 -5.17
C GLY A 138 6.02 5.51 -4.49
N GLY A 139 6.62 6.28 -3.58
CA GLY A 139 5.96 7.38 -2.88
C GLY A 139 5.67 8.59 -3.76
N ASP A 140 5.16 9.65 -3.14
CA ASP A 140 4.61 10.79 -3.86
C ASP A 140 5.68 11.71 -4.47
N ASP A 141 6.85 11.79 -3.84
CA ASP A 141 7.97 12.60 -4.28
C ASP A 141 9.32 11.91 -4.05
N TRP A 142 10.43 12.62 -4.36
CA TRP A 142 11.79 12.10 -4.23
C TRP A 142 12.17 11.75 -2.77
N THR A 143 11.54 12.37 -1.76
CA THR A 143 11.81 12.07 -0.34
C THR A 143 11.21 10.75 0.14
N SER A 144 10.43 10.09 -0.72
CA SER A 144 9.79 8.80 -0.50
C SER A 144 9.82 7.93 -1.77
N ALA A 145 10.88 8.07 -2.58
CA ALA A 145 10.98 7.45 -3.91
C ALA A 145 10.71 5.92 -3.90
N PHE A 146 11.19 5.21 -2.89
CA PHE A 146 11.01 3.76 -2.76
C PHE A 146 9.79 3.36 -1.92
N GLY A 147 9.02 4.35 -1.41
CA GLY A 147 7.89 4.15 -0.53
C GLY A 147 8.01 5.02 0.74
N ALA A 148 7.12 4.85 1.71
CA ALA A 148 7.21 5.58 2.97
C ALA A 148 8.19 4.90 3.93
N SER A 149 9.06 5.69 4.58
CA SER A 149 9.92 5.22 5.68
C SER A 149 9.74 6.10 6.91
N ALA A 150 9.93 5.52 8.09
CA ALA A 150 9.89 6.25 9.36
C ALA A 150 11.05 5.84 10.27
N ILE A 151 11.65 6.83 10.94
CA ILE A 151 12.72 6.65 11.92
C ILE A 151 12.11 6.64 13.32
N THR A 152 12.57 5.74 14.18
CA THR A 152 11.93 5.47 15.48
C THR A 152 12.82 5.64 16.71
N ASN A 153 14.14 5.67 16.55
CA ASN A 153 15.06 5.62 17.71
C ASN A 153 16.34 6.44 17.53
N GLU A 154 16.32 7.49 16.72
CA GLU A 154 17.50 8.35 16.52
C GLU A 154 17.16 9.83 16.72
N GLY A 155 18.02 10.55 17.46
CA GLY A 155 17.93 11.99 17.66
C GLY A 155 16.54 12.42 18.16
N VAL A 156 15.96 13.39 17.48
CA VAL A 156 14.62 13.95 17.78
C VAL A 156 13.48 12.96 17.52
N PHE A 157 13.73 11.87 16.79
CA PHE A 157 12.76 10.83 16.46
C PHE A 157 12.70 9.70 17.50
N LYS A 158 13.51 9.78 18.58
CA LYS A 158 13.44 8.83 19.68
C LYS A 158 12.24 9.14 20.59
N THR A 159 11.04 8.85 20.09
CA THR A 159 9.77 9.13 20.76
C THR A 159 8.87 7.88 20.75
N ALA A 160 7.88 7.85 21.64
CA ALA A 160 6.90 6.75 21.68
C ALA A 160 5.98 6.70 20.44
N GLN A 161 5.85 7.81 19.73
CA GLN A 161 5.01 7.93 18.54
C GLN A 161 5.86 8.34 17.34
N LEU A 162 5.44 7.96 16.15
CA LEU A 162 6.07 8.42 14.91
C LEU A 162 5.89 9.93 14.74
N ASP A 163 6.95 10.59 14.26
CA ASP A 163 6.88 12.00 13.91
C ASP A 163 5.88 12.22 12.76
N LYS A 164 5.23 13.39 12.77
CA LYS A 164 4.22 13.79 11.79
C LYS A 164 4.74 13.76 10.35
N ILE A 165 6.01 14.05 10.14
CA ILE A 165 6.62 14.01 8.81
C ILE A 165 6.58 12.61 8.20
N PHE A 166 6.79 11.58 9.01
CA PHE A 166 6.74 10.18 8.54
C PHE A 166 5.29 9.71 8.35
N LEU A 167 4.39 10.10 9.26
CA LEU A 167 2.96 9.81 9.12
C LEU A 167 2.42 10.41 7.82
N GLN A 168 2.83 11.64 7.48
CA GLN A 168 2.44 12.29 6.23
C GLN A 168 2.96 11.53 5.00
N LYS A 169 4.20 11.01 5.02
CA LYS A 169 4.71 10.15 3.95
C LYS A 169 3.86 8.87 3.79
N GLY A 170 3.47 8.26 4.89
CA GLY A 170 2.55 7.10 4.87
C GLY A 170 1.20 7.44 4.25
N PHE A 171 0.59 8.54 4.68
CA PHE A 171 -0.68 9.02 4.10
C PHE A 171 -0.56 9.29 2.60
N SER A 172 0.50 10.02 2.18
CA SER A 172 0.74 10.34 0.77
C SER A 172 0.97 9.09 -0.08
N LEU A 173 1.70 8.09 0.42
CA LEU A 173 1.88 6.80 -0.25
C LEU A 173 0.52 6.12 -0.48
N GLY A 174 -0.28 5.96 0.55
CA GLY A 174 -1.60 5.33 0.43
C GLY A 174 -2.51 6.03 -0.57
N LYS A 175 -2.58 7.37 -0.49
CA LYS A 175 -3.34 8.20 -1.43
C LYS A 175 -2.86 8.03 -2.87
N ARG A 176 -1.53 8.03 -3.10
CA ARG A 176 -0.95 7.84 -4.43
C ARG A 176 -1.29 6.46 -4.99
N ILE A 177 -1.11 5.38 -4.21
CA ILE A 177 -1.41 4.01 -4.66
C ILE A 177 -2.89 3.89 -5.04
N ALA A 178 -3.80 4.39 -4.20
CA ALA A 178 -5.23 4.38 -4.50
C ALA A 178 -5.56 5.14 -5.79
N THR A 179 -4.94 6.31 -5.99
CA THR A 179 -5.11 7.10 -7.22
C THR A 179 -4.60 6.35 -8.45
N MET A 180 -3.43 5.71 -8.36
CA MET A 180 -2.84 4.95 -9.48
C MET A 180 -3.66 3.70 -9.80
N THR A 181 -4.16 2.97 -8.79
CA THR A 181 -5.02 1.81 -8.97
C THR A 181 -6.28 2.17 -9.78
N LYS A 182 -6.87 3.34 -9.55
CA LYS A 182 -8.01 3.83 -10.33
C LYS A 182 -7.66 4.26 -11.76
N LYS A 183 -6.43 4.66 -12.03
CA LYS A 183 -6.01 5.12 -13.37
C LYS A 183 -5.65 3.98 -14.31
N ILE A 184 -5.18 2.85 -13.77
CA ILE A 184 -4.72 1.70 -14.58
C ILE A 184 -5.88 0.78 -14.97
N LYS A 185 -6.98 0.83 -14.24
CA LYS A 185 -8.24 0.10 -14.51
C LYS A 185 -9.30 1.02 -15.06
#